data_bb940b6e9c14c6d35ee6b30598e8bfca
#
_entry.id   bb940b6e9c14c6d35ee6b30598e8bfca
#
_cell.length_a   1.000
_cell.length_b   1.000
_cell.length_c   1.000
_cell.angle_alpha   90.00
_cell.angle_beta   90.00
_cell.angle_gamma   90.00
#
_symmetry.space_group_name_H-M   'P 1'
#
loop_
_entity.id
_entity.type
_entity.pdbx_description
1 polymer ?
#
loop_
_entity_poly.entity_id
_entity_poly.type
_entity_poly.pdbx_seq_one_letter_code
_entity_poly.pdbx_strand_id
1 'polypeptide(L)'
;MKIAVIGCGRWGTFHAWYAARIGHDVMLWGRKNSPHLAQLRERRANEFLTLPEDIRLTDDIYEALYFAEIVIVSIHAQALRSFLKELCAQGLLENLLGKRLILCMKGLEIYTGKRLTTVVREELGDAVHPVVWVGPGHVQDFVRGIPNCMVIAGKDKEELRNLVEILSSPLIRFYYGEDL
;
A
#
# COMPACT_ATOMS: atom_id res chain seq x y z
N MET A 1 12.18 7.83 3.40
CA MET A 1 11.97 6.36 3.25
C MET A 1 11.66 6.05 1.79
N LYS A 2 12.00 4.86 1.34
CA LYS A 2 11.63 4.33 0.03
C LYS A 2 10.34 3.52 0.16
N ILE A 3 9.29 3.92 -0.54
CA ILE A 3 7.96 3.31 -0.43
C ILE A 3 7.54 2.79 -1.80
N ALA A 4 7.22 1.49 -1.88
CA ALA A 4 6.54 0.93 -3.04
C ALA A 4 5.04 0.82 -2.75
N VAL A 5 4.23 1.29 -3.68
CA VAL A 5 2.78 1.11 -3.65
C VAL A 5 2.39 0.10 -4.70
N ILE A 6 1.80 -1.00 -4.26
CA ILE A 6 1.37 -2.11 -5.11
C ILE A 6 -0.11 -1.96 -5.45
N GLY A 7 -0.38 -1.59 -6.69
CA GLY A 7 -1.72 -1.30 -7.20
C GLY A 7 -1.88 0.16 -7.59
N CYS A 8 -2.21 0.41 -8.86
CA CYS A 8 -2.33 1.75 -9.45
C CYS A 8 -3.79 2.17 -9.69
N GLY A 9 -4.73 1.59 -8.93
CA GLY A 9 -6.12 2.02 -8.90
C GLY A 9 -6.30 3.32 -8.10
N ARG A 10 -7.57 3.72 -7.87
CA ARG A 10 -7.92 4.97 -7.17
C ARG A 10 -7.15 5.18 -5.86
N TRP A 11 -7.17 4.20 -4.96
CA TRP A 11 -6.52 4.31 -3.65
C TRP A 11 -5.00 4.14 -3.73
N GLY A 12 -4.51 3.22 -4.58
CA GLY A 12 -3.06 3.07 -4.75
C GLY A 12 -2.40 4.32 -5.31
N THR A 13 -3.03 4.96 -6.30
CA THR A 13 -2.55 6.25 -6.82
C THR A 13 -2.56 7.33 -5.73
N PHE A 14 -3.60 7.34 -4.87
CA PHE A 14 -3.64 8.25 -3.71
C PHE A 14 -2.53 7.97 -2.70
N HIS A 15 -2.29 6.71 -2.33
CA HIS A 15 -1.22 6.37 -1.38
C HIS A 15 0.16 6.79 -1.91
N ALA A 16 0.41 6.60 -3.21
CA ALA A 16 1.65 7.06 -3.85
C ALA A 16 1.77 8.59 -3.82
N TRP A 17 0.71 9.29 -4.21
CA TRP A 17 0.66 10.76 -4.15
C TRP A 17 0.86 11.28 -2.73
N TYR A 18 0.19 10.68 -1.75
CA TYR A 18 0.31 11.09 -0.35
C TYR A 18 1.72 10.87 0.19
N ALA A 19 2.30 9.69 -0.05
CA ALA A 19 3.64 9.37 0.41
C ALA A 19 4.71 10.32 -0.19
N ALA A 20 4.62 10.64 -1.48
CA ALA A 20 5.50 11.62 -2.12
C ALA A 20 5.30 13.02 -1.53
N ARG A 21 4.03 13.44 -1.31
CA ARG A 21 3.70 14.74 -0.73
C ARG A 21 4.30 14.97 0.66
N ILE A 22 4.49 13.91 1.45
CA ILE A 22 5.11 13.99 2.78
C ILE A 22 6.63 13.71 2.75
N GLY A 23 7.23 13.70 1.56
CA GLY A 23 8.69 13.69 1.38
C GLY A 23 9.33 12.32 1.26
N HIS A 24 8.57 11.29 0.88
CA HIS A 24 9.12 9.96 0.63
C HIS A 24 9.47 9.74 -0.84
N ASP A 25 10.44 8.88 -1.10
CA ASP A 25 10.79 8.41 -2.43
C ASP A 25 9.84 7.27 -2.82
N VAL A 26 9.09 7.42 -3.90
CA VAL A 26 7.94 6.56 -4.18
C VAL A 26 8.04 5.86 -5.53
N MET A 27 7.72 4.57 -5.53
CA MET A 27 7.51 3.78 -6.72
C MET A 27 6.09 3.20 -6.71
N LEU A 28 5.33 3.46 -7.77
CA LEU A 28 3.97 2.95 -7.94
C LEU A 28 3.98 1.83 -8.98
N TRP A 29 3.60 0.64 -8.52
CA TRP A 29 3.49 -0.53 -9.37
C TRP A 29 2.06 -0.77 -9.84
N GLY A 30 1.93 -1.16 -11.10
CA GLY A 30 0.70 -1.69 -11.67
C GLY A 30 0.98 -2.84 -12.62
N ARG A 31 0.03 -3.74 -12.82
CA ARG A 31 0.18 -4.85 -13.78
C ARG A 31 0.47 -4.32 -15.18
N LYS A 32 1.32 -5.02 -15.95
CA LYS A 32 1.76 -4.64 -17.29
C LYS A 32 0.61 -4.24 -18.24
N ASN A 33 -0.51 -4.93 -18.16
CA ASN A 33 -1.69 -4.68 -19.01
C ASN A 33 -2.77 -3.84 -18.29
N SER A 34 -2.43 -3.14 -17.21
CA SER A 34 -3.38 -2.31 -16.48
C SER A 34 -3.70 -1.03 -17.25
N PRO A 35 -4.97 -0.76 -17.58
CA PRO A 35 -5.37 0.51 -18.20
C PRO A 35 -5.07 1.71 -17.30
N HIS A 36 -5.12 1.54 -15.97
CA HIS A 36 -4.76 2.58 -15.02
C HIS A 36 -3.28 2.94 -15.09
N LEU A 37 -2.39 1.93 -15.18
CA LEU A 37 -0.95 2.20 -15.31
C LEU A 37 -0.64 2.89 -16.65
N ALA A 38 -1.26 2.45 -17.75
CA ALA A 38 -1.12 3.07 -19.05
C ALA A 38 -1.54 4.54 -19.03
N GLN A 39 -2.69 4.84 -18.43
CA GLN A 39 -3.18 6.22 -18.25
C GLN A 39 -2.21 7.07 -17.42
N LEU A 40 -1.68 6.52 -16.30
CA LEU A 40 -0.73 7.23 -15.46
C LEU A 40 0.62 7.48 -16.16
N ARG A 41 1.08 6.55 -17.01
CA ARG A 41 2.27 6.74 -17.85
C ARG A 41 2.10 7.83 -18.88
N GLU A 42 0.90 7.93 -19.49
CA GLU A 42 0.58 8.92 -20.52
C GLU A 42 0.34 10.32 -19.94
N ARG A 43 -0.45 10.42 -18.86
CA ARG A 43 -1.01 11.70 -18.39
C ARG A 43 -0.56 12.11 -17.00
N ARG A 44 0.14 11.22 -16.27
CA ARG A 44 0.48 11.42 -14.85
C ARG A 44 -0.75 11.69 -13.96
N ALA A 45 -1.94 11.38 -14.43
CA ALA A 45 -3.19 11.71 -13.75
C ALA A 45 -4.25 10.62 -13.94
N ASN A 46 -5.15 10.54 -12.96
CA ASN A 46 -6.42 9.82 -13.06
C ASN A 46 -7.58 10.80 -12.81
N GLU A 47 -8.81 10.29 -12.66
CA GLU A 47 -10.00 11.10 -12.41
C GLU A 47 -9.95 11.92 -11.11
N PHE A 48 -9.05 11.59 -10.17
CA PHE A 48 -9.03 12.12 -8.82
C PHE A 48 -7.87 13.03 -8.52
N LEU A 49 -6.70 12.74 -9.10
CA LEU A 49 -5.47 13.47 -8.79
C LEU A 49 -4.43 13.38 -9.92
N THR A 50 -3.48 14.30 -9.87
CA THR A 50 -2.27 14.30 -10.69
C THR A 50 -1.09 13.85 -9.83
N LEU A 51 -0.30 12.89 -10.32
CA LEU A 51 0.90 12.42 -9.66
C LEU A 51 2.06 13.40 -9.87
N PRO A 52 2.83 13.70 -8.83
CA PRO A 52 4.14 14.33 -8.95
C PRO A 52 5.06 13.59 -9.94
N GLU A 53 5.93 14.31 -10.62
CA GLU A 53 6.80 13.72 -11.65
C GLU A 53 7.87 12.79 -11.07
N ASP A 54 8.28 13.01 -9.83
CA ASP A 54 9.26 12.22 -9.09
C ASP A 54 8.76 10.81 -8.69
N ILE A 55 7.46 10.55 -8.73
CA ILE A 55 6.93 9.20 -8.52
C ILE A 55 7.28 8.31 -9.70
N ARG A 56 8.04 7.25 -9.43
CA ARG A 56 8.39 6.26 -10.44
C ARG A 56 7.22 5.31 -10.72
N LEU A 57 6.97 5.02 -12.00
CA LEU A 57 5.92 4.09 -12.44
C LEU A 57 6.56 2.84 -13.03
N THR A 58 6.19 1.67 -12.50
CA THR A 58 6.73 0.40 -12.99
C THR A 58 5.65 -0.67 -13.14
N ASP A 59 5.87 -1.62 -14.03
CA ASP A 59 5.15 -2.89 -14.14
C ASP A 59 6.02 -4.08 -13.74
N ASP A 60 7.26 -3.84 -13.37
CA ASP A 60 8.15 -4.84 -12.79
C ASP A 60 7.98 -4.91 -11.27
N ILE A 61 7.39 -6.02 -10.80
CA ILE A 61 7.16 -6.24 -9.37
C ILE A 61 8.48 -6.45 -8.60
N TYR A 62 9.48 -7.06 -9.22
CA TYR A 62 10.80 -7.24 -8.61
C TYR A 62 11.45 -5.87 -8.35
N GLU A 63 11.43 -4.97 -9.33
CA GLU A 63 11.95 -3.60 -9.19
C GLU A 63 11.26 -2.89 -8.02
N ALA A 64 9.93 -2.94 -7.95
CA ALA A 64 9.16 -2.29 -6.89
C ALA A 64 9.51 -2.85 -5.50
N LEU A 65 9.57 -4.16 -5.36
CA LEU A 65 9.88 -4.80 -4.09
C LEU A 65 11.34 -4.56 -3.68
N TYR A 66 12.29 -4.66 -4.61
CA TYR A 66 13.71 -4.42 -4.33
C TYR A 66 13.98 -2.98 -3.87
N PHE A 67 13.29 -2.02 -4.47
CA PHE A 67 13.41 -0.61 -4.13
C PHE A 67 12.97 -0.27 -2.71
N ALA A 68 11.91 -0.91 -2.20
CA ALA A 68 11.14 -0.47 -1.04
C ALA A 68 11.73 -0.87 0.31
N GLU A 69 11.58 0.01 1.30
CA GLU A 69 11.66 -0.27 2.74
C GLU A 69 10.26 -0.51 3.32
N ILE A 70 9.25 0.15 2.74
CA ILE A 70 7.84 0.01 3.09
C ILE A 70 7.07 -0.40 1.81
N VAL A 71 6.27 -1.44 1.90
CA VAL A 71 5.41 -1.92 0.82
C VAL A 71 3.95 -1.70 1.19
N ILE A 72 3.28 -0.79 0.49
CA ILE A 72 1.86 -0.52 0.65
C ILE A 72 1.09 -1.31 -0.40
N VAL A 73 0.27 -2.26 0.03
CA VAL A 73 -0.58 -3.06 -0.86
C VAL A 73 -1.97 -2.45 -0.94
N SER A 74 -2.34 -2.03 -2.14
CA SER A 74 -3.61 -1.34 -2.45
C SER A 74 -4.25 -1.91 -3.73
N ILE A 75 -4.49 -3.21 -3.70
CA ILE A 75 -5.15 -3.97 -4.77
C ILE A 75 -6.58 -4.34 -4.35
N HIS A 76 -7.32 -5.02 -5.21
CA HIS A 76 -8.62 -5.57 -4.82
C HIS A 76 -8.45 -6.66 -3.75
N ALA A 77 -9.24 -6.60 -2.66
CA ALA A 77 -9.09 -7.52 -1.52
C ALA A 77 -9.13 -9.01 -1.94
N GLN A 78 -10.02 -9.36 -2.87
CA GLN A 78 -10.16 -10.73 -3.36
C GLN A 78 -9.01 -11.20 -4.27
N ALA A 79 -8.17 -10.29 -4.73
CA ALA A 79 -6.97 -10.61 -5.51
C ALA A 79 -5.72 -10.82 -4.63
N LEU A 80 -5.81 -10.57 -3.32
CA LEU A 80 -4.63 -10.62 -2.44
C LEU A 80 -3.99 -12.00 -2.43
N ARG A 81 -4.75 -13.07 -2.18
CA ARG A 81 -4.21 -14.43 -2.10
C ARG A 81 -3.52 -14.87 -3.39
N SER A 82 -4.16 -14.65 -4.55
CA SER A 82 -3.56 -15.00 -5.84
C SER A 82 -2.30 -14.18 -6.11
N PHE A 83 -2.30 -12.91 -5.77
CA PHE A 83 -1.11 -12.06 -5.88
C PHE A 83 0.06 -12.57 -5.02
N LEU A 84 -0.20 -12.93 -3.75
CA LEU A 84 0.84 -13.45 -2.87
C LEU A 84 1.39 -14.80 -3.37
N LYS A 85 0.52 -15.69 -3.87
CA LYS A 85 0.95 -16.95 -4.51
C LYS A 85 1.83 -16.71 -5.74
N GLU A 86 1.49 -15.71 -6.57
CA GLU A 86 2.29 -15.32 -7.72
C GLU A 86 3.70 -14.84 -7.27
N LEU A 87 3.79 -14.05 -6.19
CA LEU A 87 5.08 -13.62 -5.65
C LEU A 87 5.93 -14.80 -5.14
N CYS A 88 5.32 -15.73 -4.42
CA CYS A 88 6.01 -16.94 -3.95
C CYS A 88 6.49 -17.81 -5.13
N ALA A 89 5.65 -18.00 -6.16
CA ALA A 89 5.99 -18.77 -7.34
C ALA A 89 7.15 -18.15 -8.15
N GLN A 90 7.30 -16.82 -8.08
CA GLN A 90 8.41 -16.09 -8.70
C GLN A 90 9.66 -16.02 -7.80
N GLY A 91 9.63 -16.61 -6.60
CA GLY A 91 10.76 -16.57 -5.67
C GLY A 91 10.97 -15.20 -5.01
N LEU A 92 9.94 -14.33 -4.97
CA LEU A 92 10.05 -12.95 -4.50
C LEU A 92 9.73 -12.78 -3.00
N LEU A 93 9.50 -13.88 -2.26
CA LEU A 93 9.22 -13.83 -0.83
C LEU A 93 10.36 -13.15 -0.06
N GLU A 94 11.61 -13.47 -0.38
CA GLU A 94 12.77 -12.89 0.29
C GLU A 94 12.84 -11.37 0.15
N ASN A 95 12.29 -10.83 -0.93
CA ASN A 95 12.19 -9.38 -1.14
C ASN A 95 11.18 -8.68 -0.23
N LEU A 96 10.33 -9.43 0.48
CA LEU A 96 9.39 -8.91 1.47
C LEU A 96 9.91 -9.07 2.91
N LEU A 97 10.83 -10.00 3.15
CA LEU A 97 11.37 -10.22 4.48
C LEU A 97 12.11 -8.97 5.00
N GLY A 98 11.86 -8.61 6.25
CA GLY A 98 12.44 -7.42 6.88
C GLY A 98 11.85 -6.08 6.42
N LYS A 99 10.85 -6.10 5.52
CA LYS A 99 10.14 -4.90 5.10
C LYS A 99 8.82 -4.72 5.86
N ARG A 100 8.40 -3.47 5.98
CA ARG A 100 7.08 -3.15 6.55
C ARG A 100 6.02 -3.33 5.48
N LEU A 101 5.12 -4.28 5.69
CA LEU A 101 4.03 -4.59 4.77
C LEU A 101 2.72 -3.96 5.28
N ILE A 102 2.16 -3.01 4.54
CA ILE A 102 0.94 -2.28 4.90
C ILE A 102 -0.18 -2.68 3.95
N LEU A 103 -1.29 -3.16 4.50
CA LEU A 103 -2.50 -3.49 3.74
C LEU A 103 -3.50 -2.34 3.83
N CYS A 104 -3.94 -1.81 2.69
CA CYS A 104 -4.88 -0.70 2.61
C CYS A 104 -6.27 -1.12 2.10
N MET A 105 -6.52 -2.42 1.98
CA MET A 105 -7.78 -2.96 1.51
C MET A 105 -8.74 -3.19 2.68
N LYS A 106 -10.04 -2.96 2.42
CA LYS A 106 -11.13 -3.23 3.35
C LYS A 106 -11.80 -4.57 3.02
N GLY A 107 -12.34 -5.24 4.04
CA GLY A 107 -13.14 -6.45 3.90
C GLY A 107 -12.42 -7.72 4.29
N LEU A 108 -13.12 -8.83 4.06
CA LEU A 108 -12.66 -10.19 4.32
C LEU A 108 -12.53 -10.94 2.99
N GLU A 109 -11.74 -12.01 2.99
CA GLU A 109 -11.69 -12.92 1.85
C GLU A 109 -13.04 -13.64 1.70
N ILE A 110 -13.64 -13.57 0.51
CA ILE A 110 -14.88 -14.30 0.19
C ILE A 110 -14.61 -15.80 0.28
N TYR A 111 -15.61 -16.58 0.63
CA TYR A 111 -15.60 -18.03 0.86
C TYR A 111 -14.88 -18.52 2.13
N THR A 112 -13.85 -17.85 2.60
CA THR A 112 -13.15 -18.27 3.83
C THR A 112 -13.53 -17.42 5.05
N GLY A 113 -14.02 -16.18 4.83
CA GLY A 113 -14.29 -15.21 5.88
C GLY A 113 -13.04 -14.72 6.60
N LYS A 114 -11.85 -14.99 6.06
CA LYS A 114 -10.58 -14.66 6.71
C LYS A 114 -10.23 -13.18 6.56
N ARG A 115 -9.62 -12.63 7.60
CA ARG A 115 -8.98 -11.30 7.54
C ARG A 115 -7.82 -11.33 6.55
N LEU A 116 -7.58 -10.23 5.86
CA LEU A 116 -6.50 -10.14 4.89
C LEU A 116 -5.11 -10.33 5.52
N THR A 117 -4.94 -9.95 6.78
CA THR A 117 -3.72 -10.24 7.56
C THR A 117 -3.50 -11.74 7.80
N THR A 118 -4.59 -12.49 7.96
CA THR A 118 -4.52 -13.96 8.05
C THR A 118 -4.12 -14.58 6.72
N VAL A 119 -4.67 -14.06 5.61
CA VAL A 119 -4.29 -14.49 4.25
C VAL A 119 -2.80 -14.27 3.99
N VAL A 120 -2.25 -13.11 4.39
CA VAL A 120 -0.81 -12.85 4.27
C VAL A 120 0.01 -13.89 5.03
N ARG A 121 -0.32 -14.18 6.29
CA ARG A 121 0.42 -15.15 7.09
C ARG A 121 0.33 -16.59 6.55
N GLU A 122 -0.80 -16.96 5.99
CA GLU A 122 -0.97 -18.28 5.35
C GLU A 122 -0.10 -18.46 4.11
N GLU A 123 0.07 -17.41 3.31
CA GLU A 123 0.81 -17.49 2.05
C GLU A 123 2.29 -17.17 2.21
N LEU A 124 2.66 -16.25 3.11
CA LEU A 124 4.04 -15.77 3.30
C LEU A 124 4.72 -16.27 4.57
N GLY A 125 3.97 -16.95 5.46
CA GLY A 125 4.48 -17.43 6.74
C GLY A 125 4.50 -16.37 7.85
N ASP A 126 4.87 -16.81 9.05
CA ASP A 126 4.84 -15.98 10.26
C ASP A 126 6.00 -14.95 10.34
N ALA A 127 6.98 -15.02 9.45
CA ALA A 127 8.06 -14.03 9.38
C ALA A 127 7.61 -12.68 8.80
N VAL A 128 6.44 -12.64 8.15
CA VAL A 128 5.86 -11.41 7.60
C VAL A 128 4.72 -10.93 8.50
N HIS A 129 4.89 -9.77 9.11
CA HIS A 129 3.90 -9.17 10.00
C HIS A 129 3.19 -8.01 9.30
N PRO A 130 2.02 -8.26 8.67
CA PRO A 130 1.31 -7.18 7.99
C PRO A 130 0.66 -6.23 8.98
N VAL A 131 0.75 -4.95 8.64
CA VAL A 131 0.05 -3.84 9.29
C VAL A 131 -1.13 -3.43 8.42
N VAL A 132 -2.20 -2.94 9.01
CA VAL A 132 -3.39 -2.46 8.28
C VAL A 132 -3.48 -0.95 8.39
N TRP A 133 -3.65 -0.28 7.26
CA TRP A 133 -3.96 1.14 7.18
C TRP A 133 -5.39 1.31 6.70
N VAL A 134 -6.27 1.74 7.58
CA VAL A 134 -7.70 1.97 7.30
C VAL A 134 -8.19 3.27 7.94
N GLY A 135 -9.32 3.74 7.48
CA GLY A 135 -9.96 4.91 8.07
C GLY A 135 -11.10 5.45 7.21
N PRO A 136 -11.78 6.49 7.72
CA PRO A 136 -12.77 7.23 6.97
C PRO A 136 -12.10 8.13 5.92
N GLY A 137 -12.92 8.70 5.05
CA GLY A 137 -12.51 9.69 4.07
C GLY A 137 -12.55 9.20 2.63
N HIS A 138 -12.47 10.15 1.74
CA HIS A 138 -12.47 9.96 0.31
C HIS A 138 -11.25 10.61 -0.33
N VAL A 139 -10.73 10.01 -1.39
CA VAL A 139 -9.56 10.53 -2.11
C VAL A 139 -9.76 12.00 -2.50
N GLN A 140 -10.96 12.37 -2.95
CA GLN A 140 -11.27 13.74 -3.37
C GLN A 140 -11.14 14.76 -2.22
N ASP A 141 -11.50 14.38 -1.00
CA ASP A 141 -11.41 15.28 0.16
C ASP A 141 -9.94 15.52 0.54
N PHE A 142 -9.14 14.48 0.55
CA PHE A 142 -7.69 14.58 0.80
C PHE A 142 -6.99 15.44 -0.26
N VAL A 143 -7.33 15.24 -1.54
CA VAL A 143 -6.75 16.03 -2.64
C VAL A 143 -7.12 17.52 -2.53
N ARG A 144 -8.31 17.83 -2.01
CA ARG A 144 -8.75 19.20 -1.69
C ARG A 144 -8.10 19.78 -0.44
N GLY A 145 -7.30 18.99 0.28
CA GLY A 145 -6.63 19.42 1.50
C GLY A 145 -7.51 19.35 2.74
N ILE A 146 -8.61 18.61 2.72
CA ILE A 146 -9.49 18.41 3.89
C ILE A 146 -8.83 17.40 4.83
N PRO A 147 -8.43 17.81 6.05
CA PRO A 147 -7.76 16.92 7.00
C PRO A 147 -8.69 15.82 7.50
N ASN A 148 -8.11 14.66 7.78
CA ASN A 148 -8.84 13.55 8.38
C ASN A 148 -7.90 12.73 9.28
N CYS A 149 -8.45 11.75 9.99
CA CYS A 149 -7.68 10.80 10.76
C CYS A 149 -7.85 9.39 10.21
N MET A 150 -6.79 8.60 10.33
CA MET A 150 -6.75 7.19 9.95
C MET A 150 -6.11 6.35 11.06
N VAL A 151 -6.25 5.05 10.96
CA VAL A 151 -5.69 4.09 11.93
C VAL A 151 -4.70 3.21 11.22
N ILE A 152 -3.56 3.00 11.89
CA ILE A 152 -2.61 1.93 11.58
C ILE A 152 -2.75 0.87 12.68
N ALA A 153 -3.05 -0.36 12.31
CA ALA A 153 -3.23 -1.45 13.26
C ALA A 153 -2.27 -2.62 12.98
N GLY A 154 -1.72 -3.18 14.03
CA GLY A 154 -0.74 -4.27 13.95
C GLY A 154 -0.45 -4.85 15.33
N LYS A 155 0.46 -5.81 15.41
CA LYS A 155 0.82 -6.47 16.66
C LYS A 155 2.00 -5.82 17.41
N ASP A 156 2.92 -5.21 16.66
CA ASP A 156 4.13 -4.61 17.21
C ASP A 156 3.91 -3.11 17.45
N LYS A 157 3.84 -2.73 18.73
CA LYS A 157 3.61 -1.33 19.15
C LYS A 157 4.73 -0.38 18.73
N GLU A 158 5.96 -0.84 18.73
CA GLU A 158 7.11 -0.01 18.36
C GLU A 158 7.09 0.27 16.85
N GLU A 159 6.83 -0.76 16.04
CA GLU A 159 6.62 -0.60 14.60
C GLU A 159 5.46 0.35 14.29
N LEU A 160 4.32 0.21 15.01
CA LEU A 160 3.17 1.08 14.81
C LEU A 160 3.47 2.55 15.13
N ARG A 161 4.19 2.83 16.22
CA ARG A 161 4.62 4.20 16.56
C ARG A 161 5.51 4.78 15.47
N ASN A 162 6.50 4.03 15.04
CA ASN A 162 7.39 4.43 13.94
C ASN A 162 6.62 4.73 12.65
N LEU A 163 5.65 3.88 12.29
CA LEU A 163 4.82 4.12 11.11
C LEU A 163 3.94 5.36 11.25
N VAL A 164 3.37 5.61 12.44
CA VAL A 164 2.61 6.84 12.70
C VAL A 164 3.49 8.07 12.52
N GLU A 165 4.72 8.08 13.03
CA GLU A 165 5.67 9.18 12.86
C GLU A 165 6.04 9.39 11.38
N ILE A 166 6.31 8.31 10.65
CA ILE A 166 6.70 8.35 9.24
C ILE A 166 5.58 8.84 8.34
N LEU A 167 4.33 8.44 8.62
CA LEU A 167 3.20 8.65 7.72
C LEU A 167 2.28 9.80 8.12
N SER A 168 2.37 10.35 9.34
CA SER A 168 1.51 11.44 9.78
C SER A 168 1.88 12.77 9.11
N SER A 169 0.86 13.59 8.87
CA SER A 169 0.99 14.93 8.33
C SER A 169 -0.18 15.80 8.78
N PRO A 170 -0.18 17.11 8.51
CA PRO A 170 -1.36 17.96 8.72
C PRO A 170 -2.61 17.49 7.94
N LEU A 171 -2.43 16.74 6.85
CA LEU A 171 -3.54 16.21 6.05
C LEU A 171 -4.13 14.92 6.62
N ILE A 172 -3.27 14.02 7.11
CA ILE A 172 -3.71 12.76 7.73
C ILE A 172 -3.01 12.58 9.07
N ARG A 173 -3.80 12.60 10.13
CA ARG A 173 -3.34 12.22 11.46
C ARG A 173 -3.58 10.73 11.67
N PHE A 174 -2.51 9.99 11.95
CA PHE A 174 -2.61 8.57 12.26
C PHE A 174 -2.74 8.33 13.77
N TYR A 175 -3.59 7.37 14.08
CA TYR A 175 -3.65 6.70 15.38
C TYR A 175 -3.25 5.25 15.18
N TYR A 176 -2.77 4.59 16.22
CA TYR A 176 -2.45 3.17 16.15
C TYR A 176 -3.28 2.35 17.13
N GLY A 177 -3.48 1.07 16.78
CA GLY A 177 -4.23 0.11 17.58
C GLY A 177 -3.75 -1.31 17.33
N GLU A 178 -4.10 -2.22 18.23
CA GLU A 178 -3.71 -3.62 18.15
C GLU A 178 -4.82 -4.51 17.55
N ASP A 179 -5.98 -3.94 17.29
CA ASP A 179 -7.11 -4.66 16.68
C ASP A 179 -6.95 -4.73 15.16
N LEU A 180 -6.81 -5.98 14.65
CA LEU A 180 -6.57 -6.32 13.25
C LEU A 180 -7.80 -7.01 12.65
#